data_2112951af100d088b19e311108eebec2
#
_entry.id   2112951af100d088b19e311108eebec2
#
_cell.length_a   1.000
_cell.length_b   1.000
_cell.length_c   1.000
_cell.angle_alpha   90.00
_cell.angle_beta   90.00
_cell.angle_gamma   90.00
#
_symmetry.space_group_name_H-M   'P 1'
#
loop_
_entity.id
_entity.type
_entity.pdbx_description
1 polymer ?
#
loop_
_entity_poly.entity_id
_entity_poly.type
_entity_poly.pdbx_seq_one_letter_code
_entity_poly.pdbx_strand_id
1 'polypeptide(L)' 'MIKVTRLDGTDYYINPLQIECIEVRPDTTLVMLSGKVHIVRDEVKVVLEKIDTYHKRVSPFVVQG' A
#
# COMPACT_ATOMS: atom_id res chain seq x y z
N MET A 1 -4.93 1.32 7.87
CA MET A 1 -5.27 1.82 6.53
C MET A 1 -4.22 2.80 6.05
N ILE A 2 -3.87 2.74 4.77
CA ILE A 2 -2.98 3.72 4.18
C ILE A 2 -3.73 4.45 3.08
N LYS A 3 -3.44 5.74 2.90
CA LYS A 3 -4.10 6.54 1.88
C LYS A 3 -3.35 6.42 0.56
N VAL A 4 -4.06 6.15 -0.52
CA VAL A 4 -3.49 6.11 -1.86
C VAL A 4 -4.38 6.93 -2.79
N THR A 5 -3.86 7.28 -3.95
CA THR A 5 -4.56 8.13 -4.90
C THR A 5 -4.76 7.38 -6.21
N ARG A 6 -6.00 7.33 -6.69
CA ARG A 6 -6.30 6.70 -7.97
C ARG A 6 -5.69 7.54 -9.09
N LEU A 7 -5.60 6.97 -10.27
CA LEU A 7 -5.04 7.68 -11.42
C LEU A 7 -5.84 8.94 -11.75
N ASP A 8 -7.13 8.97 -11.43
CA ASP A 8 -7.98 10.13 -11.68
C ASP A 8 -7.85 11.21 -10.61
N GLY A 9 -7.00 10.99 -9.60
CA GLY A 9 -6.78 11.98 -8.54
C GLY A 9 -7.62 11.79 -7.30
N THR A 10 -8.50 10.78 -7.27
CA THR A 10 -9.34 10.54 -6.10
C THR A 10 -8.57 9.78 -5.03
N ASP A 11 -8.60 10.27 -3.80
CA ASP A 11 -7.94 9.58 -2.68
C ASP A 11 -8.85 8.53 -2.07
N TYR A 12 -8.26 7.46 -1.59
CA TYR A 12 -9.01 6.46 -0.84
C TYR A 12 -8.05 5.67 0.05
N TYR A 13 -8.61 4.83 0.90
CA TYR A 13 -7.81 4.10 1.87
C TYR A 13 -7.91 2.60 1.63
N ILE A 14 -6.81 1.90 1.82
CA ILE A 14 -6.78 0.44 1.68
C ILE A 14 -6.12 -0.15 2.92
N ASN A 15 -6.40 -1.40 3.17
CA ASN A 15 -5.78 -2.12 4.29
C ASN A 15 -4.49 -2.77 3.79
N PRO A 16 -3.33 -2.29 4.24
CA PRO A 16 -2.06 -2.81 3.72
C PRO A 16 -1.83 -4.28 4.08
N LEU A 17 -2.51 -4.80 5.11
CA LEU A 17 -2.36 -6.20 5.48
C LEU A 17 -3.02 -7.13 4.47
N GLN A 18 -3.84 -6.59 3.56
CA GLN A 18 -4.51 -7.37 2.53
C GLN A 18 -3.80 -7.29 1.19
N ILE A 19 -2.63 -6.64 1.12
CA ILE A 19 -1.86 -6.57 -0.11
C ILE A 19 -1.00 -7.81 -0.23
N GLU A 20 -1.14 -8.53 -1.33
CA GLU A 20 -0.32 -9.69 -1.61
C GLU A 20 1.00 -9.29 -2.24
N CYS A 21 0.95 -8.46 -3.25
CA CYS A 21 2.17 -7.99 -3.90
C CYS A 21 1.95 -6.63 -4.56
N ILE A 22 3.03 -5.98 -4.90
CA ILE A 22 2.99 -4.68 -5.57
C ILE A 22 3.81 -4.81 -6.85
N GLU A 23 3.21 -4.41 -7.96
CA GLU A 23 3.85 -4.46 -9.26
C GLU A 23 3.91 -3.07 -9.86
N VAL A 24 4.87 -2.82 -10.73
CA VAL A 24 4.98 -1.53 -11.41
C VAL A 24 4.87 -1.79 -12.92
N ARG A 25 3.66 -1.51 -13.53
CA ARG A 25 3.39 -1.86 -14.92
C ARG A 25 2.40 -0.92 -15.60
N PRO A 26 2.76 0.20 -16.07
CA PRO A 26 3.86 1.05 -15.67
C PRO A 26 3.58 1.75 -14.36
N ASP A 27 2.30 1.81 -13.95
CA ASP A 27 1.92 2.46 -12.71
C ASP A 27 1.96 1.47 -11.55
N THR A 28 2.02 2.00 -10.34
CA THR A 28 2.01 1.18 -9.13
C THR A 28 0.70 0.41 -9.06
N THR A 29 0.79 -0.91 -9.00
CA THR A 29 -0.37 -1.79 -9.00
C THR A 29 -0.33 -2.63 -7.73
N LEU A 30 -1.37 -2.49 -6.91
CA LEU A 30 -1.49 -3.20 -5.65
C LEU A 30 -2.41 -4.39 -5.87
N VAL A 31 -1.87 -5.60 -5.74
CA VAL A 31 -2.66 -6.81 -5.92
C VAL A 31 -3.05 -7.30 -4.53
N MET A 32 -4.33 -7.37 -4.28
CA MET A 32 -4.86 -7.73 -2.97
C MET A 32 -5.02 -9.23 -2.84
N LEU A 33 -5.05 -9.73 -1.60
CA LEU A 33 -5.23 -11.16 -1.36
C LEU A 33 -6.53 -11.68 -1.96
N SER A 34 -7.53 -10.83 -2.09
CA SER A 34 -8.81 -11.21 -2.68
C SER A 34 -8.74 -11.36 -4.20
N GLY A 35 -7.63 -10.95 -4.80
CA GLY A 35 -7.50 -10.92 -6.25
C GLY A 35 -7.86 -9.57 -6.84
N LYS A 36 -8.41 -8.65 -6.02
CA LYS A 36 -8.75 -7.32 -6.50
C LYS A 36 -7.45 -6.56 -6.76
N VAL A 37 -7.46 -5.71 -7.77
CA VAL A 37 -6.30 -4.93 -8.16
C VAL A 37 -6.60 -3.44 -8.04
N HIS A 38 -5.69 -2.69 -7.45
CA HIS A 38 -5.79 -1.24 -7.35
C HIS A 38 -4.60 -0.63 -8.07
N ILE A 39 -4.88 0.24 -9.04
CA ILE A 39 -3.83 0.96 -9.76
C ILE A 39 -3.81 2.38 -9.21
N VAL A 40 -2.68 2.81 -8.68
CA VAL A 40 -2.58 4.10 -8.02
C VAL A 40 -1.49 4.96 -8.63
N ARG A 41 -1.60 6.28 -8.41
CA ARG A 41 -0.62 7.20 -8.94
C ARG A 41 0.57 7.38 -7.99
N ASP A 42 0.46 6.93 -6.75
CA ASP A 42 1.56 7.02 -5.79
C ASP A 42 2.74 6.17 -6.29
N GLU A 43 3.95 6.69 -6.13
CA GLU A 43 5.11 5.92 -6.52
C GLU A 43 5.30 4.75 -5.55
N VAL A 44 5.83 3.65 -6.03
CA VAL A 44 5.99 2.44 -5.22
C VAL A 44 6.81 2.73 -3.95
N LYS A 45 7.82 3.58 -4.05
CA LYS A 45 8.64 3.93 -2.90
C LYS A 45 7.79 4.58 -1.82
N VAL A 46 6.87 5.46 -2.20
CA VAL A 46 6.00 6.15 -1.25
C VAL A 46 5.03 5.17 -0.61
N VAL A 47 4.47 4.25 -1.41
CA VAL A 47 3.55 3.24 -0.88
C VAL A 47 4.28 2.36 0.14
N LEU A 48 5.50 1.94 -0.18
CA LEU A 48 6.28 1.11 0.74
C LEU A 48 6.58 1.84 2.05
N GLU A 49 6.83 3.14 1.98
CA GLU A 49 7.06 3.93 3.17
C GLU A 49 5.80 3.99 4.04
N LYS A 50 4.65 4.15 3.41
CA LYS A 50 3.37 4.19 4.14
C LYS A 50 3.09 2.85 4.82
N ILE A 51 3.38 1.75 4.14
CA ILE A 51 3.18 0.41 4.69
C ILE A 51 4.11 0.20 5.87
N ASP A 52 5.36 0.60 5.74
CA ASP A 52 6.32 0.44 6.81
C ASP A 52 5.91 1.22 8.05
N THR A 53 5.44 2.45 7.87
CA THR A 53 4.96 3.27 8.97
C THR A 53 3.74 2.64 9.62
N TYR A 54 2.83 2.07 8.82
CA TYR A 54 1.65 1.42 9.33
C TYR A 54 2.03 0.22 10.21
N HIS A 55 2.97 -0.60 9.75
CA HIS A 55 3.40 -1.76 10.50
C HIS A 55 4.04 -1.36 11.83
N LYS A 56 4.79 -0.30 11.85
CA LYS A 56 5.40 0.17 13.09
C LYS A 56 4.36 0.62 14.09
N ARG A 57 3.23 1.14 13.63
CA ARG A 57 2.18 1.60 14.53
C ARG A 57 1.38 0.46 15.13
N VAL A 58 1.10 -0.57 14.34
CA VAL A 58 0.23 -1.65 14.80
C VAL A 58 0.96 -2.84 15.40
N SER A 59 2.26 -2.86 15.34
CA SER A 59 3.06 -3.98 15.85
C SER A 59 4.22 -3.47 16.67
N PRO A 60 3.95 -2.88 17.81
CA PRO A 60 4.99 -2.27 18.63
C PRO A 60 6.04 -3.26 19.11
N PHE A 61 5.74 -4.54 19.08
CA PHE A 61 6.71 -5.48 19.56
C PHE A 61 7.79 -5.82 18.56
N VAL A 62 7.67 -5.40 17.36
CA VAL A 62 8.65 -5.74 16.39
C VAL A 62 9.82 -4.88 16.46
N VAL A 63 9.81 -4.01 17.37
CA VAL A 63 10.82 -3.11 17.42
C VAL A 63 12.10 -3.63 17.78
N GLN A 64 12.21 -4.70 18.33
CA GLN A 64 13.43 -5.16 18.66
C GLN A 64 14.11 -5.54 17.57
N GLY A 65 14.54 -4.98 17.07
CA GLY A 65 15.31 -5.33 15.96
C GLY A 65 16.58 -5.42 16.26
#